data_df460c095d5291c605f8d8fd4cf1a057
#
_entry.id   df460c095d5291c605f8d8fd4cf1a057
#
_cell.length_a   1.000
_cell.length_b   1.000
_cell.length_c   1.000
_cell.angle_alpha   90.00
_cell.angle_beta   90.00
_cell.angle_gamma   90.00
#
_symmetry.space_group_name_H-M   'P 1'
#
loop_
_entity.id
_entity.type
_entity.pdbx_description
1 polymer ?
#
loop_
_entity_poly.entity_id
_entity_poly.type
_entity_poly.pdbx_seq_one_letter_code
_entity_poly.pdbx_strand_id
1 'polypeptide(L)'
;MQREYGKHGFFSFSAGRNRELSCMRPGESGISTVGRILEVSQEEIKTNTGNKKIVSQGIIADDTAKLPFISWAELEEFTKDSVVHLENASVKRWKGLPTLYVGKDTNVYVLEDVSGFPSSAALRKPKKRSIGEGVRGEGAFDVIVEGNIVAISAEQNKRTFVLDDGTGAVFLVLRDKEKEAHISFGMAVKARGNVVESENGYALMAEDVRLSSDAFILNEMKNFLCKYT
;
A
#
# COMPACT_ATOMS: atom_id res chain seq x y z
N MET A 1 -6.17 22.80 -30.21
CA MET A 1 -7.50 22.23 -29.91
C MET A 1 -7.76 22.57 -28.46
N GLN A 2 -8.53 23.62 -28.17
CA GLN A 2 -8.81 24.10 -26.84
C GLN A 2 -9.69 23.08 -26.11
N ARG A 3 -9.25 22.59 -24.96
CA ARG A 3 -10.10 21.81 -24.05
C ARG A 3 -11.06 22.79 -23.37
N GLU A 4 -12.34 22.58 -23.54
CA GLU A 4 -13.38 23.33 -22.84
C GLU A 4 -13.32 23.00 -21.36
N TYR A 5 -13.07 24.02 -20.54
CA TYR A 5 -13.22 23.98 -19.09
C TYR A 5 -14.72 23.89 -18.76
N GLY A 6 -15.17 22.70 -18.42
CA GLY A 6 -16.58 22.40 -18.15
C GLY A 6 -16.95 22.63 -16.70
N LYS A 7 -17.77 23.65 -16.49
CA LYS A 7 -18.88 23.81 -15.54
C LYS A 7 -18.75 23.25 -14.13
N HIS A 8 -18.75 24.18 -13.19
CA HIS A 8 -19.08 23.99 -11.77
C HIS A 8 -20.32 23.12 -11.59
N GLY A 9 -20.13 21.88 -11.19
CA GLY A 9 -21.19 20.94 -10.85
C GLY A 9 -21.05 20.55 -9.39
N PHE A 10 -22.07 20.79 -8.59
CA PHE A 10 -22.24 20.17 -7.28
C PHE A 10 -22.33 18.66 -7.51
N PHE A 11 -21.25 17.94 -7.26
CA PHE A 11 -21.28 16.48 -7.26
C PHE A 11 -21.76 16.02 -5.89
N SER A 12 -23.05 15.67 -5.81
CA SER A 12 -23.53 14.83 -4.73
C SER A 12 -22.80 13.48 -4.86
N PHE A 13 -22.10 13.06 -3.80
CA PHE A 13 -21.51 11.73 -3.70
C PHE A 13 -22.62 10.68 -3.90
N SER A 14 -22.86 10.23 -5.11
CA SER A 14 -23.65 9.04 -5.34
C SER A 14 -22.78 7.83 -4.99
N ALA A 15 -22.93 7.31 -3.77
CA ALA A 15 -22.19 6.19 -3.19
C ALA A 15 -22.26 4.87 -4.03
N GLY A 16 -22.87 4.87 -5.19
CA GLY A 16 -23.13 3.66 -5.97
C GLY A 16 -22.18 3.36 -7.13
N ARG A 17 -21.24 4.23 -7.46
CA ARG A 17 -20.36 4.05 -8.65
C ARG A 17 -18.86 4.05 -8.37
N ASN A 18 -18.41 4.58 -7.24
CA ASN A 18 -16.97 4.67 -6.96
C ASN A 18 -16.50 3.40 -6.24
N ARG A 19 -15.41 2.81 -6.75
CA ARG A 19 -14.78 1.65 -6.12
C ARG A 19 -13.80 2.11 -5.06
N GLU A 20 -13.81 1.44 -3.93
CA GLU A 20 -12.83 1.60 -2.86
C GLU A 20 -11.45 1.11 -3.30
N LEU A 21 -10.40 1.81 -2.90
CA LEU A 21 -9.03 1.44 -3.23
C LEU A 21 -8.66 0.04 -2.70
N SER A 22 -9.19 -0.36 -1.56
CA SER A 22 -8.98 -1.70 -0.98
C SER A 22 -9.52 -2.85 -1.84
N CYS A 23 -10.46 -2.55 -2.73
CA CYS A 23 -11.12 -3.54 -3.59
C CYS A 23 -10.47 -3.67 -4.96
N MET A 24 -9.45 -2.87 -5.27
CA MET A 24 -8.80 -2.85 -6.59
C MET A 24 -7.82 -4.00 -6.77
N ARG A 25 -7.84 -4.61 -7.94
CA ARG A 25 -6.98 -5.74 -8.30
C ARG A 25 -6.22 -5.46 -9.60
N PRO A 26 -4.97 -5.92 -9.73
CA PRO A 26 -4.23 -5.87 -10.99
C PRO A 26 -5.01 -6.53 -12.13
N GLY A 27 -4.96 -5.90 -13.31
CA GLY A 27 -5.70 -6.36 -14.51
C GLY A 27 -7.06 -5.73 -14.70
N GLU A 28 -7.59 -5.03 -13.72
CA GLU A 28 -8.88 -4.31 -13.85
C GLU A 28 -8.73 -3.02 -14.65
N SER A 29 -9.79 -2.64 -15.36
CA SER A 29 -9.90 -1.41 -16.16
C SER A 29 -11.30 -0.82 -16.09
N GLY A 30 -11.46 0.42 -16.56
CA GLY A 30 -12.75 1.12 -16.50
C GLY A 30 -13.16 1.51 -15.08
N ILE A 31 -12.18 1.73 -14.20
CA ILE A 31 -12.42 1.98 -12.77
C ILE A 31 -12.79 3.44 -12.56
N SER A 32 -13.82 3.67 -11.76
CA SER A 32 -14.17 4.97 -11.19
C SER A 32 -13.86 4.94 -9.69
N THR A 33 -13.12 5.95 -9.21
CA THR A 33 -12.72 6.04 -7.80
C THR A 33 -12.47 7.49 -7.37
N VAL A 34 -12.57 7.73 -6.07
CA VAL A 34 -12.21 9.02 -5.46
C VAL A 34 -11.12 8.80 -4.44
N GLY A 35 -10.10 9.64 -4.46
CA GLY A 35 -9.01 9.54 -3.50
C GLY A 35 -8.28 10.87 -3.30
N ARG A 36 -7.60 10.99 -2.17
CA ARG A 36 -6.71 12.11 -1.87
C ARG A 36 -5.30 11.80 -2.31
N ILE A 37 -4.67 12.73 -3.00
CA ILE A 37 -3.26 12.65 -3.39
C ILE A 37 -2.41 12.97 -2.16
N LEU A 38 -1.72 11.96 -1.62
CA LEU A 38 -0.83 12.14 -0.48
C LEU A 38 0.57 12.58 -0.89
N GLU A 39 1.04 12.03 -2.01
CA GLU A 39 2.36 12.29 -2.57
C GLU A 39 2.26 12.31 -4.08
N VAL A 40 3.03 13.19 -4.70
CA VAL A 40 3.19 13.25 -6.16
C VAL A 40 4.61 13.70 -6.47
N SER A 41 5.23 13.05 -7.42
CA SER A 41 6.50 13.43 -8.02
C SER A 41 6.43 13.28 -9.53
N GLN A 42 7.19 14.08 -10.24
CA GLN A 42 7.33 14.02 -11.69
C GLN A 42 8.80 13.76 -12.02
N GLU A 43 9.03 12.80 -12.90
CA GLU A 43 10.36 12.42 -13.34
C GLU A 43 10.40 12.38 -14.86
N GLU A 44 11.45 12.94 -15.45
CA GLU A 44 11.72 12.83 -16.88
C GLU A 44 12.48 11.53 -17.15
N ILE A 45 11.85 10.60 -17.86
CA ILE A 45 12.42 9.31 -18.20
C ILE A 45 12.74 9.27 -19.70
N LYS A 46 13.95 8.80 -20.06
CA LYS A 46 14.29 8.47 -21.43
C LYS A 46 13.69 7.11 -21.79
N THR A 47 12.85 7.11 -22.82
CA THR A 47 12.32 5.84 -23.37
C THR A 47 13.39 5.09 -24.15
N ASN A 48 13.18 3.80 -24.40
CA ASN A 48 14.08 2.97 -25.22
C ASN A 48 14.27 3.52 -26.66
N THR A 49 13.38 4.41 -27.11
CA THR A 49 13.47 5.12 -28.39
C THR A 49 14.22 6.44 -28.30
N GLY A 50 14.81 6.78 -27.13
CA GLY A 50 15.55 8.00 -26.90
C GLY A 50 14.69 9.26 -26.63
N ASN A 51 13.36 9.15 -26.74
CA ASN A 51 12.46 10.25 -26.45
C ASN A 51 12.33 10.45 -24.94
N LYS A 52 12.25 11.71 -24.51
CA LYS A 52 11.95 12.07 -23.13
C LYS A 52 10.46 12.00 -22.89
N LYS A 53 10.04 11.39 -21.79
CA LYS A 53 8.66 11.39 -21.33
C LYS A 53 8.60 11.74 -19.85
N ILE A 54 7.61 12.54 -19.49
CA ILE A 54 7.30 12.82 -18.08
C ILE A 54 6.47 11.67 -17.55
N VAL A 55 6.89 11.16 -16.40
CA VAL A 55 6.14 10.19 -15.61
C VAL A 55 5.76 10.84 -14.30
N SER A 56 4.47 10.91 -14.03
CA SER A 56 3.94 11.32 -12.74
C SER A 56 3.67 10.08 -11.90
N GLN A 57 4.17 10.05 -10.67
CA GLN A 57 3.99 8.93 -9.74
C GLN A 57 3.74 9.45 -8.33
N GLY A 58 3.10 8.67 -7.49
CA GLY A 58 2.82 9.05 -6.11
C GLY A 58 1.90 8.09 -5.39
N ILE A 59 1.22 8.60 -4.38
CA ILE A 59 0.31 7.84 -3.51
C ILE A 59 -1.05 8.50 -3.51
N ILE A 60 -2.08 7.72 -3.80
CA ILE A 60 -3.49 8.09 -3.63
C ILE A 60 -4.08 7.28 -2.49
N ALA A 61 -5.00 7.87 -1.73
CA ALA A 61 -5.61 7.23 -0.56
C ALA A 61 -7.09 7.57 -0.44
N ASP A 62 -7.85 6.60 0.05
CA ASP A 62 -9.19 6.76 0.60
C ASP A 62 -9.24 6.26 2.06
N ASP A 63 -10.43 6.22 2.64
CA ASP A 63 -10.63 5.69 4.00
C ASP A 63 -10.41 4.17 4.10
N THR A 64 -10.28 3.46 2.99
CA THR A 64 -10.10 2.00 2.93
C THR A 64 -8.65 1.59 2.72
N ALA A 65 -7.89 2.26 1.84
CA ALA A 65 -6.51 1.89 1.52
C ALA A 65 -5.67 3.06 1.00
N LYS A 66 -4.40 2.78 0.83
CA LYS A 66 -3.45 3.57 0.02
C LYS A 66 -2.99 2.73 -1.15
N LEU A 67 -2.87 3.35 -2.32
CA LEU A 67 -2.29 2.73 -3.51
C LEU A 67 -1.24 3.64 -4.13
N PRO A 68 -0.15 3.08 -4.66
CA PRO A 68 0.69 3.81 -5.60
C PRO A 68 -0.12 4.15 -6.85
N PHE A 69 0.17 5.27 -7.48
CA PHE A 69 -0.31 5.56 -8.82
C PHE A 69 0.85 5.91 -9.76
N ILE A 70 0.65 5.70 -11.05
CA ILE A 70 1.58 6.05 -12.11
C ILE A 70 0.83 6.57 -13.33
N SER A 71 1.37 7.62 -13.97
CA SER A 71 0.90 8.14 -15.25
C SER A 71 2.07 8.44 -16.17
N TRP A 72 1.93 8.13 -17.45
CA TRP A 72 2.89 8.50 -18.50
C TRP A 72 2.56 9.86 -19.13
N ALA A 73 1.86 10.70 -18.41
CA ALA A 73 1.54 12.05 -18.77
C ALA A 73 1.72 12.94 -17.55
N GLU A 74 1.94 14.21 -17.80
CA GLU A 74 1.85 15.23 -16.76
C GLU A 74 0.41 15.31 -16.25
N LEU A 75 0.26 15.30 -14.94
CA LEU A 75 -1.01 15.42 -14.24
C LEU A 75 -0.99 16.72 -13.44
N GLU A 76 -1.34 17.82 -14.09
CA GLU A 76 -1.39 19.15 -13.43
C GLU A 76 -2.40 19.16 -12.28
N GLU A 77 -3.47 18.36 -12.41
CA GLU A 77 -4.54 18.24 -11.42
C GLU A 77 -4.09 17.50 -10.15
N PHE A 78 -2.99 16.72 -10.23
CA PHE A 78 -2.48 15.96 -9.10
C PHE A 78 -1.55 16.82 -8.27
N THR A 79 -2.13 17.58 -7.36
CA THR A 79 -1.38 18.31 -6.36
C THR A 79 -1.48 17.64 -5.00
N LYS A 80 -0.46 17.81 -4.17
CA LYS A 80 -0.46 17.27 -2.82
C LYS A 80 -1.69 17.77 -2.06
N ASP A 81 -2.36 16.85 -1.39
CA ASP A 81 -3.58 17.03 -0.58
C ASP A 81 -4.86 17.31 -1.39
N SER A 82 -4.81 17.44 -2.74
CA SER A 82 -6.02 17.49 -3.57
C SER A 82 -6.81 16.18 -3.47
N VAL A 83 -8.14 16.27 -3.59
CA VAL A 83 -9.01 15.11 -3.76
C VAL A 83 -9.44 15.06 -5.21
N VAL A 84 -9.24 13.91 -5.83
CA VAL A 84 -9.54 13.71 -7.25
C VAL A 84 -10.55 12.58 -7.43
N HIS A 85 -11.44 12.77 -8.38
CA HIS A 85 -12.29 11.73 -8.92
C HIS A 85 -11.70 11.28 -10.26
N LEU A 86 -11.44 9.99 -10.36
CA LEU A 86 -10.91 9.36 -11.56
C LEU A 86 -11.98 8.50 -12.20
N GLU A 87 -12.13 8.60 -13.50
CA GLU A 87 -12.99 7.74 -14.30
C GLU A 87 -12.17 7.07 -15.40
N ASN A 88 -12.46 5.81 -15.65
CA ASN A 88 -11.78 4.98 -16.64
C ASN A 88 -10.28 4.78 -16.34
N ALA A 89 -9.91 4.69 -15.07
CA ALA A 89 -8.59 4.27 -14.65
C ALA A 89 -8.41 2.75 -14.79
N SER A 90 -7.17 2.27 -14.68
CA SER A 90 -6.88 0.84 -14.63
C SER A 90 -5.93 0.52 -13.50
N VAL A 91 -5.89 -0.74 -13.05
CA VAL A 91 -4.94 -1.22 -12.06
C VAL A 91 -3.96 -2.18 -12.72
N LYS A 92 -2.68 -1.92 -12.53
CA LYS A 92 -1.59 -2.78 -13.02
C LYS A 92 -0.73 -3.21 -11.85
N ARG A 93 -0.01 -4.30 -12.02
CA ARG A 93 1.02 -4.69 -11.04
C ARG A 93 2.31 -3.94 -11.33
N TRP A 94 2.82 -3.24 -10.31
CA TRP A 94 4.09 -2.55 -10.37
C TRP A 94 4.89 -2.85 -9.10
N LYS A 95 6.11 -3.37 -9.24
CA LYS A 95 6.96 -3.78 -8.12
C LYS A 95 6.24 -4.70 -7.11
N GLY A 96 5.41 -5.62 -7.62
CA GLY A 96 4.65 -6.56 -6.79
C GLY A 96 3.39 -5.99 -6.13
N LEU A 97 3.02 -4.74 -6.39
CA LEU A 97 1.87 -4.05 -5.79
C LEU A 97 0.78 -3.73 -6.82
N PRO A 98 -0.50 -3.79 -6.42
CA PRO A 98 -1.56 -3.11 -7.16
C PRO A 98 -1.24 -1.62 -7.28
N THR A 99 -1.20 -1.11 -8.49
CA THR A 99 -0.84 0.29 -8.77
C THR A 99 -1.88 0.88 -9.72
N LEU A 100 -2.44 2.01 -9.33
CA LEU A 100 -3.42 2.72 -10.15
C LEU A 100 -2.70 3.37 -11.33
N TYR A 101 -3.14 3.02 -12.54
CA TYR A 101 -2.61 3.57 -13.77
C TYR A 101 -3.58 4.62 -14.32
N VAL A 102 -3.10 5.86 -14.40
CA VAL A 102 -3.84 6.99 -14.98
C VAL A 102 -3.36 7.18 -16.41
N GLY A 103 -4.16 6.72 -17.34
CA GLY A 103 -3.85 6.74 -18.77
C GLY A 103 -4.40 7.96 -19.51
N LYS A 104 -4.24 7.99 -20.83
CA LYS A 104 -4.75 9.08 -21.68
C LYS A 104 -6.28 9.16 -21.69
N ASP A 105 -6.92 8.00 -21.52
CA ASP A 105 -8.39 7.86 -21.56
C ASP A 105 -9.01 7.97 -20.15
N THR A 106 -8.20 8.23 -19.14
CA THR A 106 -8.67 8.48 -17.78
C THR A 106 -9.09 9.95 -17.65
N ASN A 107 -10.33 10.18 -17.23
CA ASN A 107 -10.79 11.51 -16.87
C ASN A 107 -10.41 11.80 -15.42
N VAL A 108 -9.92 13.00 -15.18
CA VAL A 108 -9.50 13.47 -13.85
C VAL A 108 -10.29 14.72 -13.51
N TYR A 109 -10.93 14.70 -12.34
CA TYR A 109 -11.69 15.85 -11.82
C TYR A 109 -11.20 16.17 -10.42
N VAL A 110 -10.75 17.40 -10.18
CA VAL A 110 -10.46 17.88 -8.83
C VAL A 110 -11.74 18.24 -8.13
N LEU A 111 -11.94 17.73 -6.92
CA LEU A 111 -13.12 18.02 -6.11
C LEU A 111 -12.83 19.23 -5.22
N GLU A 112 -13.65 20.28 -5.35
CA GLU A 112 -13.54 21.50 -4.53
C GLU A 112 -14.16 21.30 -3.14
N ASP A 113 -15.35 20.69 -3.08
CA ASP A 113 -16.00 20.33 -1.82
C ASP A 113 -15.58 18.92 -1.40
N VAL A 114 -14.72 18.86 -0.42
CA VAL A 114 -14.21 17.63 0.19
C VAL A 114 -14.69 17.47 1.64
N SER A 115 -15.75 18.17 2.02
CA SER A 115 -16.37 18.02 3.33
C SER A 115 -16.77 16.56 3.55
N GLY A 116 -16.30 15.97 4.65
CA GLY A 116 -16.48 14.54 4.94
C GLY A 116 -15.45 13.59 4.35
N PHE A 117 -14.55 14.02 3.45
CA PHE A 117 -13.45 13.19 3.02
C PHE A 117 -12.30 13.19 4.05
N PRO A 118 -11.69 12.03 4.38
CA PRO A 118 -10.66 11.96 5.41
C PRO A 118 -9.49 12.91 5.16
N SER A 119 -8.96 13.50 6.25
CA SER A 119 -7.81 14.40 6.16
C SER A 119 -6.54 13.65 5.73
N SER A 120 -5.61 14.37 5.10
CA SER A 120 -4.30 13.84 4.72
C SER A 120 -3.57 13.20 5.92
N ALA A 121 -3.64 13.84 7.10
CA ALA A 121 -3.02 13.31 8.32
C ALA A 121 -3.62 11.96 8.77
N ALA A 122 -4.93 11.77 8.61
CA ALA A 122 -5.60 10.51 8.91
C ALA A 122 -5.22 9.43 7.91
N LEU A 123 -5.19 9.76 6.61
CA LEU A 123 -4.88 8.83 5.53
C LEU A 123 -3.41 8.40 5.49
N ARG A 124 -2.48 9.22 6.00
CA ARG A 124 -1.05 8.85 6.09
C ARG A 124 -0.79 7.75 7.10
N LYS A 125 -1.67 7.54 8.06
CA LYS A 125 -1.50 6.45 9.04
C LYS A 125 -1.56 5.10 8.33
N PRO A 126 -0.64 4.15 8.64
CA PRO A 126 -0.73 2.80 8.10
C PRO A 126 -1.97 2.11 8.64
N LYS A 127 -2.62 1.32 7.80
CA LYS A 127 -3.83 0.59 8.17
C LYS A 127 -3.50 -0.82 8.62
N LYS A 128 -4.17 -1.29 9.68
CA LYS A 128 -4.08 -2.69 10.07
C LYS A 128 -4.80 -3.55 9.04
N ARG A 129 -4.11 -4.59 8.55
CA ARG A 129 -4.62 -5.58 7.61
C ARG A 129 -4.20 -6.98 8.04
N SER A 130 -5.05 -7.95 7.80
CA SER A 130 -4.65 -9.34 7.90
C SER A 130 -3.85 -9.77 6.67
N ILE A 131 -3.03 -10.81 6.84
CA ILE A 131 -2.27 -11.42 5.73
C ILE A 131 -3.24 -11.92 4.65
N GLY A 132 -4.31 -12.59 5.07
CA GLY A 132 -5.32 -13.10 4.14
C GLY A 132 -6.00 -11.99 3.31
N GLU A 133 -6.23 -10.80 3.88
CA GLU A 133 -6.72 -9.64 3.12
C GLU A 133 -5.68 -9.14 2.13
N GLY A 134 -4.42 -9.02 2.55
CA GLY A 134 -3.32 -8.59 1.68
C GLY A 134 -3.10 -9.52 0.50
N VAL A 135 -3.15 -10.84 0.73
CA VAL A 135 -2.99 -11.86 -0.32
C VAL A 135 -4.20 -11.87 -1.27
N ARG A 136 -5.43 -11.87 -0.75
CA ARG A 136 -6.64 -11.76 -1.59
C ARG A 136 -6.71 -10.45 -2.36
N GLY A 137 -6.08 -9.40 -1.82
CA GLY A 137 -5.89 -8.09 -2.47
C GLY A 137 -4.83 -8.09 -3.56
N GLU A 138 -4.13 -9.20 -3.76
CA GLU A 138 -2.98 -9.30 -4.66
C GLU A 138 -1.88 -8.28 -4.33
N GLY A 139 -1.79 -7.92 -3.05
CA GLY A 139 -0.85 -6.98 -2.47
C GLY A 139 -1.53 -5.90 -1.63
N ALA A 140 -0.78 -5.26 -0.75
CA ALA A 140 -1.25 -4.14 0.07
C ALA A 140 -0.11 -3.17 0.37
N PHE A 141 -0.38 -1.88 0.24
CA PHE A 141 0.61 -0.82 0.43
C PHE A 141 0.48 -0.17 1.82
N ASP A 142 1.61 0.01 2.50
CA ASP A 142 1.76 0.67 3.81
C ASP A 142 0.74 0.17 4.86
N VAL A 143 0.82 -1.11 5.14
CA VAL A 143 -0.05 -1.79 6.10
C VAL A 143 0.71 -2.19 7.37
N ILE A 144 -0.06 -2.41 8.43
CA ILE A 144 0.43 -3.05 9.66
C ILE A 144 -0.16 -4.46 9.69
N VAL A 145 0.71 -5.44 9.83
CA VAL A 145 0.37 -6.85 10.06
C VAL A 145 0.87 -7.24 11.44
N GLU A 146 0.04 -7.93 12.20
CA GLU A 146 0.39 -8.49 13.51
C GLU A 146 0.26 -10.01 13.43
N GLY A 147 1.29 -10.74 13.85
CA GLY A 147 1.28 -12.20 13.76
C GLY A 147 2.49 -12.80 14.49
N ASN A 148 2.66 -14.11 14.36
CA ASN A 148 3.73 -14.87 14.98
C ASN A 148 4.75 -15.33 13.95
N ILE A 149 6.02 -15.39 14.34
CA ILE A 149 7.08 -15.99 13.53
C ILE A 149 6.97 -17.51 13.67
N VAL A 150 6.49 -18.15 12.61
CA VAL A 150 6.21 -19.60 12.61
C VAL A 150 7.28 -20.43 11.92
N ALA A 151 8.21 -19.80 11.19
CA ALA A 151 9.39 -20.47 10.64
C ALA A 151 10.55 -19.49 10.48
N ILE A 152 11.75 -20.02 10.59
CA ILE A 152 13.01 -19.32 10.29
C ILE A 152 13.87 -20.31 9.51
N SER A 153 14.27 -19.94 8.30
CA SER A 153 15.27 -20.66 7.51
C SER A 153 16.55 -19.83 7.42
N ALA A 154 17.68 -20.47 7.45
CA ALA A 154 18.98 -19.85 7.29
C ALA A 154 19.74 -20.59 6.20
N GLU A 155 19.70 -20.07 4.98
CA GLU A 155 20.44 -20.62 3.85
C GLU A 155 21.42 -19.56 3.32
N GLN A 156 22.65 -19.97 3.06
CA GLN A 156 23.68 -19.12 2.43
C GLN A 156 23.83 -17.73 3.07
N ASN A 157 23.84 -17.66 4.43
CA ASN A 157 23.90 -16.41 5.21
C ASN A 157 22.70 -15.47 5.03
N LYS A 158 21.56 -15.94 4.50
CA LYS A 158 20.31 -15.20 4.44
C LYS A 158 19.29 -15.85 5.35
N ARG A 159 18.77 -15.09 6.32
CA ARG A 159 17.66 -15.52 7.17
C ARG A 159 16.35 -15.18 6.46
N THR A 160 15.45 -16.15 6.41
CA THR A 160 14.10 -15.98 5.88
C THR A 160 13.12 -16.29 7.01
N PHE A 161 12.20 -15.40 7.25
CA PHE A 161 11.18 -15.54 8.28
C PHE A 161 9.83 -15.77 7.63
N VAL A 162 8.96 -16.55 8.30
CA VAL A 162 7.56 -16.68 7.93
C VAL A 162 6.72 -16.10 9.05
N LEU A 163 5.88 -15.13 8.70
CA LEU A 163 4.90 -14.49 9.57
C LEU A 163 3.52 -15.07 9.28
N ASP A 164 2.83 -15.49 10.33
CA ASP A 164 1.46 -16.04 10.27
C ASP A 164 0.57 -15.29 11.28
N ASP A 165 -0.61 -14.87 10.84
CA ASP A 165 -1.60 -14.14 11.66
C ASP A 165 -2.89 -14.97 11.89
N GLY A 166 -2.88 -16.24 11.49
CA GLY A 166 -4.05 -17.14 11.54
C GLY A 166 -4.99 -17.00 10.34
N THR A 167 -4.84 -15.99 9.49
CA THR A 167 -5.60 -15.84 8.24
C THR A 167 -4.80 -16.23 7.00
N GLY A 168 -3.48 -16.36 7.17
CA GLY A 168 -2.53 -16.75 6.16
C GLY A 168 -1.09 -16.56 6.64
N ALA A 169 -0.14 -16.98 5.81
CA ALA A 169 1.29 -16.84 6.07
C ALA A 169 2.00 -16.19 4.88
N VAL A 170 2.99 -15.35 5.17
CA VAL A 170 3.83 -14.68 4.17
C VAL A 170 5.29 -14.69 4.60
N PHE A 171 6.18 -14.60 3.63
CA PHE A 171 7.58 -14.33 3.93
C PHE A 171 7.72 -12.92 4.54
N LEU A 172 8.45 -12.81 5.64
CA LEU A 172 8.80 -11.52 6.22
C LEU A 172 10.23 -11.18 5.81
N VAL A 173 10.36 -10.09 5.05
CA VAL A 173 11.66 -9.55 4.60
C VAL A 173 11.88 -8.22 5.27
N LEU A 174 12.96 -8.11 6.04
CA LEU A 174 13.32 -6.88 6.72
C LEU A 174 14.23 -6.02 5.84
N ARG A 175 13.93 -4.73 5.79
CA ARG A 175 14.79 -3.74 5.14
C ARG A 175 16.08 -3.53 5.93
N ASP A 176 15.97 -3.55 7.26
CA ASP A 176 17.06 -3.40 8.20
C ASP A 176 17.52 -4.78 8.68
N LYS A 177 18.69 -5.23 8.18
CA LYS A 177 19.25 -6.53 8.51
C LYS A 177 19.73 -6.63 9.97
N GLU A 178 20.05 -5.53 10.64
CA GLU A 178 20.46 -5.55 12.03
C GLU A 178 19.32 -6.03 12.94
N LYS A 179 18.08 -5.73 12.56
CA LYS A 179 16.89 -6.20 13.28
C LYS A 179 16.66 -7.70 13.16
N GLU A 180 17.22 -8.37 12.14
CA GLU A 180 17.06 -9.82 11.95
C GLU A 180 17.60 -10.62 13.15
N ALA A 181 18.65 -10.12 13.80
CA ALA A 181 19.27 -10.80 14.96
C ALA A 181 18.33 -10.92 16.16
N HIS A 182 17.35 -10.04 16.28
CA HIS A 182 16.42 -9.98 17.40
C HIS A 182 15.13 -10.76 17.18
N ILE A 183 14.93 -11.35 15.99
CA ILE A 183 13.74 -12.12 15.66
C ILE A 183 13.99 -13.60 15.89
N SER A 184 13.10 -14.25 16.65
CA SER A 184 13.15 -15.66 16.97
C SER A 184 11.82 -16.35 16.68
N PHE A 185 11.86 -17.68 16.50
CA PHE A 185 10.68 -18.51 16.35
C PHE A 185 9.71 -18.32 17.52
N GLY A 186 8.42 -18.27 17.21
CA GLY A 186 7.36 -18.10 18.20
C GLY A 186 7.13 -16.66 18.68
N MET A 187 7.96 -15.69 18.24
CA MET A 187 7.75 -14.29 18.59
C MET A 187 6.51 -13.71 17.92
N ALA A 188 5.68 -13.04 18.71
CA ALA A 188 4.60 -12.20 18.19
C ALA A 188 5.16 -10.83 17.83
N VAL A 189 4.98 -10.42 16.59
CA VAL A 189 5.50 -9.17 16.04
C VAL A 189 4.41 -8.34 15.38
N LYS A 190 4.63 -7.04 15.39
CA LYS A 190 3.90 -6.04 14.64
C LYS A 190 4.83 -5.48 13.57
N ALA A 191 4.56 -5.78 12.32
CA ALA A 191 5.36 -5.36 11.19
C ALA A 191 4.60 -4.34 10.35
N ARG A 192 5.28 -3.26 9.96
CA ARG A 192 4.77 -2.26 9.00
C ARG A 192 5.53 -2.37 7.70
N GLY A 193 4.80 -2.39 6.59
CA GLY A 193 5.40 -2.44 5.26
C GLY A 193 4.38 -2.72 4.17
N ASN A 194 4.87 -3.31 3.09
CA ASN A 194 4.07 -3.63 1.91
C ASN A 194 3.96 -5.15 1.75
N VAL A 195 2.75 -5.66 1.57
CA VAL A 195 2.53 -7.03 1.10
C VAL A 195 2.67 -7.03 -0.42
N VAL A 196 3.67 -7.72 -0.93
CA VAL A 196 3.98 -7.74 -2.36
C VAL A 196 3.97 -9.17 -2.90
N GLU A 197 3.59 -9.33 -4.16
CA GLU A 197 3.80 -10.58 -4.86
C GLU A 197 5.28 -10.72 -5.24
N SER A 198 5.83 -11.89 -5.02
CA SER A 198 7.20 -12.28 -5.35
C SER A 198 7.22 -13.63 -6.09
N GLU A 199 8.36 -14.05 -6.61
CA GLU A 199 8.52 -15.32 -7.32
C GLU A 199 8.10 -16.55 -6.50
N ASN A 200 8.26 -16.48 -5.17
CA ASN A 200 7.96 -17.56 -4.24
C ASN A 200 6.62 -17.39 -3.49
N GLY A 201 5.72 -16.55 -4.00
CA GLY A 201 4.46 -16.20 -3.35
C GLY A 201 4.47 -14.78 -2.79
N TYR A 202 3.71 -14.53 -1.72
CA TYR A 202 3.63 -13.19 -1.13
C TYR A 202 4.67 -12.99 -0.04
N ALA A 203 5.20 -11.77 0.03
CA ALA A 203 6.11 -11.33 1.07
C ALA A 203 5.67 -10.00 1.68
N LEU A 204 5.83 -9.85 2.99
CA LEU A 204 5.74 -8.58 3.69
C LEU A 204 7.14 -7.95 3.69
N MET A 205 7.32 -6.92 2.86
CA MET A 205 8.53 -6.10 2.81
C MET A 205 8.45 -5.08 3.94
N ALA A 206 8.99 -5.44 5.10
CA ALA A 206 8.85 -4.66 6.32
C ALA A 206 9.89 -3.53 6.41
N GLU A 207 9.39 -2.31 6.62
CA GLU A 207 10.18 -1.12 6.93
C GLU A 207 10.47 -1.02 8.43
N ASP A 208 9.51 -1.47 9.26
CA ASP A 208 9.64 -1.52 10.72
C ASP A 208 9.02 -2.80 11.27
N VAL A 209 9.68 -3.40 12.25
CA VAL A 209 9.20 -4.57 12.98
C VAL A 209 9.45 -4.35 14.47
N ARG A 210 8.42 -4.56 15.27
CA ARG A 210 8.47 -4.43 16.72
C ARG A 210 7.82 -5.65 17.35
N LEU A 211 8.23 -5.99 18.57
CA LEU A 211 7.51 -6.98 19.36
C LEU A 211 6.09 -6.46 19.61
N SER A 212 5.11 -7.35 19.52
CA SER A 212 3.75 -7.02 19.95
C SER A 212 3.75 -6.78 21.47
N SER A 213 2.99 -5.79 21.93
CA SER A 213 2.91 -5.45 23.37
C SER A 213 2.50 -6.65 24.22
N ASP A 214 1.60 -7.48 23.71
CA ASP A 214 1.12 -8.68 24.40
C ASP A 214 2.20 -9.78 24.49
N ALA A 215 3.05 -9.88 23.45
CA ALA A 215 4.19 -10.78 23.47
C ALA A 215 5.31 -10.31 24.40
N PHE A 216 5.49 -9.01 24.57
CA PHE A 216 6.44 -8.46 25.53
C PHE A 216 6.05 -8.87 26.95
N ILE A 217 4.78 -8.73 27.32
CA ILE A 217 4.26 -9.14 28.64
C ILE A 217 4.41 -10.66 28.84
N LEU A 218 4.05 -11.47 27.83
CA LEU A 218 4.20 -12.94 27.90
C LEU A 218 5.67 -13.36 28.01
N ASN A 219 6.58 -12.67 27.34
CA ASN A 219 8.02 -12.97 27.40
C ASN A 219 8.64 -12.54 28.73
N GLU A 220 8.21 -11.41 29.30
CA GLU A 220 8.58 -11.01 30.64
C GLU A 220 8.06 -12.00 31.70
N MET A 221 6.79 -12.45 31.57
CA MET A 221 6.22 -13.47 32.44
C MET A 221 6.98 -14.81 32.34
N LYS A 222 7.33 -15.27 31.14
CA LYS A 222 8.17 -16.45 30.94
C LYS A 222 9.55 -16.30 31.59
N ASN A 223 10.22 -15.18 31.37
CA ASN A 223 11.53 -14.90 31.96
C ASN A 223 11.48 -14.80 33.49
N PHE A 224 10.35 -14.29 34.01
CA PHE A 224 10.11 -14.28 35.46
C PHE A 224 9.93 -15.69 36.01
N LEU A 225 9.10 -16.50 35.37
CA LEU A 225 8.89 -17.90 35.81
C LEU A 225 10.15 -18.75 35.72
N CYS A 226 10.97 -18.60 34.66
CA CYS A 226 12.24 -19.33 34.54
C CYS A 226 13.33 -18.91 35.56
N LYS A 227 13.18 -17.77 36.24
CA LYS A 227 14.10 -17.38 37.32
C LYS A 227 13.77 -18.00 38.67
N TYR A 228 12.58 -18.56 38.82
CA TYR A 228 12.08 -19.13 40.07
C TYR A 228 11.77 -20.64 40.01
N THR A 229 12.10 -21.27 38.89
CA THR A 229 12.19 -22.74 38.71
C THR A 229 13.66 -23.16 38.61
#